data_b1157b30899ef7f879914c4124d7b94a
#
_entry.id   b1157b30899ef7f879914c4124d7b94a
#
_cell.length_a   1.000
_cell.length_b   1.000
_cell.length_c   1.000
_cell.angle_alpha   90.00
_cell.angle_beta   90.00
_cell.angle_gamma   90.00
#
_symmetry.space_group_name_H-M   'P 1'
#
loop_
_entity.id
_entity.type
_entity.pdbx_description
1 polymer ?
#
loop_
_entity_poly.entity_id
_entity_poly.type
_entity_poly.pdbx_seq_one_letter_code
_entity_poly.pdbx_strand_id
1 'polypeptide(L)' 'MHDQWEYKLLIGHGLRQNLRDAEGVEYGRLSQELLNRLGKEGWEVCSHSFSFVSPRIVILKRNSTPG' A
#
# COMPACT_ATOMS: atom_id res chain seq x y z
N MET A 1 0.19 26.76 7.05
CA MET A 1 -0.74 25.74 6.52
C MET A 1 -0.03 24.39 6.51
N HIS A 2 -0.67 23.37 7.03
CA HIS A 2 -0.07 22.05 7.12
C HIS A 2 -0.65 21.14 6.06
N ASP A 3 0.23 20.43 5.35
CA ASP A 3 -0.21 19.39 4.44
C ASP A 3 -0.77 18.21 5.25
N GLN A 4 -1.83 17.64 4.77
CA GLN A 4 -2.42 16.45 5.35
C GLN A 4 -2.09 15.25 4.48
N TRP A 5 -1.76 14.14 5.14
CA TRP A 5 -1.40 12.92 4.45
C TRP A 5 -2.34 11.80 4.85
N GLU A 6 -2.74 11.01 3.88
CA GLU A 6 -3.42 9.75 4.13
C GLU A 6 -2.41 8.62 3.99
N TYR A 7 -2.59 7.59 4.79
CA TYR A 7 -1.73 6.41 4.74
C TYR A 7 -2.55 5.18 4.45
N LYS A 8 -1.99 4.31 3.63
CA LYS A 8 -2.58 3.02 3.31
C LYS A 8 -1.58 1.94 3.68
N LEU A 9 -2.03 0.98 4.49
CA LEU A 9 -1.22 -0.14 4.92
C LEU A 9 -1.72 -1.39 4.22
N LEU A 10 -0.85 -2.04 3.45
CA LEU A 10 -1.16 -3.28 2.77
C LEU A 10 -0.35 -4.40 3.40
N ILE A 11 -1.01 -5.48 3.76
CA ILE A 11 -0.38 -6.63 4.40
C ILE A 11 -0.66 -7.86 3.56
N GLY A 12 0.41 -8.61 3.24
CA GLY A 12 0.30 -9.85 2.48
C GLY A 12 0.77 -11.02 3.30
N HIS A 13 -0.07 -12.03 3.43
CA HIS A 13 0.21 -13.26 4.18
C HIS A 13 0.31 -14.46 3.24
N GLY A 14 1.00 -15.49 3.72
CA GLY A 14 1.07 -16.77 3.05
C GLY A 14 1.99 -16.77 1.85
N LEU A 15 1.99 -17.90 1.12
CA LEU A 15 2.88 -18.09 -0.01
C LEU A 15 2.57 -17.16 -1.18
N ARG A 16 1.31 -16.85 -1.38
CA ARG A 16 0.89 -15.99 -2.48
C ARG A 16 1.06 -14.52 -2.16
N GLN A 17 1.10 -14.19 -0.88
CA GLN A 17 1.28 -12.81 -0.39
C GLN A 17 0.33 -11.82 -1.05
N ASN A 18 -0.93 -12.22 -1.20
CA ASN A 18 -1.96 -11.30 -1.68
C ASN A 18 -2.13 -10.17 -0.66
N LEU A 19 -2.03 -8.95 -1.13
CA LEU A 19 -2.09 -7.78 -0.28
C LEU A 19 -3.53 -7.42 0.05
N ARG A 20 -3.73 -7.01 1.30
CA ARG A 20 -5.04 -6.62 1.80
C ARG A 20 -4.87 -5.39 2.69
N ASP A 21 -5.79 -4.44 2.59
CA ASP A 21 -5.72 -3.25 3.42
C ASP A 21 -6.45 -3.47 4.76
N ALA A 22 -6.47 -2.43 5.60
CA ALA A 22 -7.08 -2.51 6.92
C ALA A 22 -8.59 -2.72 6.87
N GLU A 23 -9.23 -2.39 5.75
CA GLU A 23 -10.65 -2.55 5.56
C GLU A 23 -11.01 -3.90 4.94
N GLY A 24 -10.01 -4.71 4.64
CA GLY A 24 -10.19 -6.02 4.05
C GLY A 24 -10.29 -6.06 2.55
N VAL A 25 -10.05 -4.94 1.88
CA VAL A 25 -10.04 -4.89 0.42
C VAL A 25 -8.80 -5.59 -0.11
N GLU A 26 -8.98 -6.50 -1.05
CA GLU A 26 -7.87 -7.26 -1.62
C GLU A 26 -7.32 -6.57 -2.86
N TYR A 27 -5.99 -6.52 -2.93
CA TYR A 27 -5.27 -5.89 -4.03
C TYR A 27 -4.50 -6.90 -4.88
N GLY A 28 -4.48 -8.17 -4.46
CA GLY A 28 -3.70 -9.18 -5.14
C GLY A 28 -2.22 -9.07 -4.79
N ARG A 29 -1.38 -9.60 -5.66
CA ARG A 29 0.07 -9.62 -5.44
C ARG A 29 0.68 -8.27 -5.77
N LEU A 30 1.78 -7.94 -5.10
CA LEU A 30 2.53 -6.74 -5.42
C LEU A 30 3.06 -6.86 -6.86
N SER A 31 2.76 -5.88 -7.68
CA SER A 31 3.15 -5.87 -9.08
C SER A 31 3.29 -4.44 -9.57
N GLN A 32 3.94 -4.29 -10.71
CA GLN A 32 4.06 -2.96 -11.32
C GLN A 32 2.69 -2.41 -11.70
N GLU A 33 1.78 -3.28 -12.17
CA GLU A 33 0.43 -2.86 -12.51
C GLU A 33 -0.32 -2.30 -11.30
N LEU A 34 -0.19 -2.98 -10.15
CA LEU A 34 -0.80 -2.52 -8.92
C LEU A 34 -0.22 -1.18 -8.49
N LEU A 35 1.10 -1.04 -8.54
CA LEU A 35 1.77 0.21 -8.17
C LEU A 35 1.35 1.35 -9.09
N ASN A 36 1.25 1.09 -10.39
CA ASN A 36 0.81 2.10 -11.34
C ASN A 36 -0.64 2.52 -11.09
N ARG A 37 -1.50 1.55 -10.77
CA ARG A 37 -2.90 1.84 -10.46
C ARG A 37 -3.01 2.72 -9.21
N LEU A 38 -2.28 2.36 -8.17
CA LEU A 38 -2.30 3.14 -6.93
C LEU A 38 -1.68 4.52 -7.14
N GLY A 39 -0.63 4.59 -7.96
CA GLY A 39 -0.01 5.86 -8.31
C GLY A 39 -0.96 6.81 -9.02
N LYS A 40 -1.83 6.29 -9.89
CA LYS A 40 -2.84 7.11 -10.56
C LYS A 40 -3.86 7.67 -9.58
N GLU A 41 -4.03 7.01 -8.45
CA GLU A 41 -4.90 7.48 -7.38
C GLU A 41 -4.17 8.40 -6.39
N GLY A 42 -2.91 8.72 -6.68
CA GLY A 42 -2.10 9.61 -5.88
C GLY A 42 -1.27 8.95 -4.80
N TRP A 43 -1.28 7.61 -4.74
CA TRP A 43 -0.53 6.88 -3.70
C TRP A 43 0.94 6.74 -4.05
N GLU A 44 1.78 6.91 -3.05
CA GLU A 44 3.23 6.78 -3.16
C GLU A 44 3.71 5.80 -2.09
N VAL A 45 4.56 4.85 -2.48
CA VAL A 45 5.13 3.89 -1.53
C VAL A 45 6.15 4.60 -0.66
N CYS A 46 5.94 4.54 0.66
CA CYS A 46 6.87 5.09 1.65
C CYS A 46 7.82 4.03 2.17
N SER A 47 7.33 2.81 2.33
CA SER A 47 8.08 1.76 2.99
C SER A 47 7.59 0.41 2.52
N HIS A 48 8.52 -0.55 2.46
CA HIS A 48 8.21 -1.92 2.09
C HIS A 48 9.08 -2.85 2.93
N SER A 49 8.44 -3.79 3.60
CA SER A 49 9.12 -4.79 4.41
C SER A 49 8.79 -6.18 3.89
N PHE A 50 9.79 -7.03 3.75
CA PHE A 50 9.63 -8.38 3.27
C PHE A 50 10.52 -9.33 4.06
N SER A 51 9.94 -10.48 4.44
CA SER A 51 10.68 -11.53 5.13
C SER A 51 10.04 -12.87 4.81
N PHE A 52 10.81 -13.95 4.85
CA PHE A 52 10.29 -15.30 4.64
C PHE A 52 9.39 -15.76 5.78
N VAL A 53 9.56 -15.18 6.97
CA VAL A 53 8.82 -15.60 8.17
C VAL A 53 7.79 -14.58 8.63
N SER A 54 7.76 -13.42 8.00
CA SER A 54 6.85 -12.34 8.35
C SER A 54 6.00 -11.95 7.15
N PRO A 55 4.82 -11.37 7.35
CA PRO A 55 4.05 -10.88 6.24
C PRO A 55 4.76 -9.74 5.52
N ARG A 56 4.47 -9.60 4.22
CA ARG A 56 4.91 -8.44 3.47
C ARG A 56 4.05 -7.25 3.89
N ILE A 57 4.71 -6.13 4.15
CA ILE A 57 4.02 -4.91 4.55
C ILE A 57 4.45 -3.80 3.59
N VAL A 58 3.46 -3.14 3.00
CA VAL A 58 3.69 -2.00 2.11
C VAL A 58 2.92 -0.82 2.68
N ILE A 59 3.61 0.28 2.91
CA ILE A 59 3.01 1.50 3.42
C ILE A 59 3.06 2.55 2.33
N LEU A 60 1.88 3.10 2.01
CA LEU A 60 1.75 4.14 1.01
C LEU A 60 1.18 5.39 1.65
N LYS A 61 1.45 6.53 1.05
CA LYS A 61 0.88 7.79 1.48
C LYS A 61 0.40 8.57 0.26
N ARG A 62 -0.54 9.46 0.49
CA ARG A 62 -0.90 10.46 -0.52
C ARG A 62 -1.32 11.74 0.18
N ASN A 63 -1.16 12.84 -0.54
CA ASN A 63 -1.58 14.13 -0.03
C ASN A 63 -3.10 14.22 -0.08
N SER A 64 -3.72 14.49 1.05
CA SER A 64 -5.17 14.63 1.18
C SER A 64 -5.60 16.08 1.40
N THR A 65 -4.66 17.01 1.29
CA THR A 65 -4.97 18.43 1.46
C THR A 65 -5.92 18.88 0.37
N PRO A 66 -7.09 19.44 0.71
CA PRO A 66 -7.99 19.97 -0.30
C PRO A 66 -7.33 21.13 -1.03
N GLY A 67 -7.38 21.10 -2.35
CA GLY A 67 -6.71 22.16 -3.08
C GLY A 67 -7.36 22.55 -4.34
#